data_ab043ffb52ae108bcfd91a66a08028ef
#
_entry.id   ab043ffb52ae108bcfd91a66a08028ef
#
_cell.length_a   1.000
_cell.length_b   1.000
_cell.length_c   1.000
_cell.angle_alpha   90.00
_cell.angle_beta   90.00
_cell.angle_gamma   90.00
#
_symmetry.space_group_name_H-M   'P 1'
#
loop_
_entity.id
_entity.type
_entity.pdbx_description
1 polymer ?
#
loop_
_entity_poly.entity_id
_entity_poly.type
_entity_poly.pdbx_seq_one_letter_code
_entity_poly.pdbx_strand_id
1 'polypeptide(L)'
;MAQATATAAQTRFLASALSVLAGGLCWSFTGVFVRLAPHLDSWQFLVYRGLGVAVAFWLIGGRRSPFAALRRLDALGLVTTAALSLAAIGFIVALKMTSVATALFLSSCAPLLSALLGFVILGERLNARQIGAVALGFCGLAIILSGGFEAGRLAGDLWGLACAVSFATVSVCTRLAPRRDFGPAMIGYGALCAAVCLGKGATLAPPPLEALSGFAAGFLLIGFGFMLFLRGAPAVPAVGQTMLAQTETIFGPIWVWLLFGETPAATTLIGGATILAAVVAMALAGAGGAPPPR
;
A
#
# COMPACT_ATOMS: atom_id res chain seq x y z
N MET A 1 -36.17 -22.36 -2.99
CA MET A 1 -35.76 -21.11 -2.33
C MET A 1 -34.34 -21.17 -1.82
N ALA A 2 -33.90 -22.17 -1.06
CA ALA A 2 -32.53 -22.25 -0.50
C ALA A 2 -31.40 -22.24 -1.56
N GLN A 3 -31.55 -22.92 -2.71
CA GLN A 3 -30.57 -22.91 -3.80
C GLN A 3 -30.43 -21.54 -4.47
N ALA A 4 -31.54 -20.82 -4.69
CA ALA A 4 -31.49 -19.48 -5.28
C ALA A 4 -30.83 -18.46 -4.38
N THR A 5 -31.02 -18.55 -3.06
CA THR A 5 -30.34 -17.67 -2.08
C THR A 5 -28.85 -17.99 -1.96
N ALA A 6 -28.44 -19.26 -2.02
CA ALA A 6 -27.03 -19.66 -2.01
C ALA A 6 -26.31 -19.17 -3.28
N THR A 7 -26.93 -19.29 -4.45
CA THR A 7 -26.37 -18.79 -5.72
C THR A 7 -26.22 -17.27 -5.71
N ALA A 8 -27.20 -16.52 -5.19
CA ALA A 8 -27.13 -15.06 -5.06
C ALA A 8 -26.03 -14.61 -4.09
N ALA A 9 -25.83 -15.32 -2.96
CA ALA A 9 -24.76 -15.03 -2.01
C ALA A 9 -23.37 -15.28 -2.61
N GLN A 10 -23.22 -16.38 -3.35
CA GLN A 10 -21.99 -16.73 -4.04
C GLN A 10 -21.65 -15.71 -5.14
N THR A 11 -22.63 -15.28 -5.93
CA THR A 11 -22.44 -14.24 -6.97
C THR A 11 -22.01 -12.91 -6.36
N ARG A 12 -22.61 -12.51 -5.22
CA ARG A 12 -22.21 -11.29 -4.50
C ARG A 12 -20.79 -11.39 -3.96
N PHE A 13 -20.41 -12.53 -3.40
CA PHE A 13 -19.05 -12.74 -2.91
C PHE A 13 -18.03 -12.65 -4.06
N LEU A 14 -18.29 -13.32 -5.19
CA LEU A 14 -17.41 -13.28 -6.36
C LEU A 14 -17.27 -11.86 -6.93
N ALA A 15 -18.38 -11.11 -7.06
CA ALA A 15 -18.33 -9.72 -7.51
C ALA A 15 -17.52 -8.83 -6.58
N SER A 16 -17.64 -9.05 -5.26
CA SER A 16 -16.86 -8.33 -4.24
C SER A 16 -15.38 -8.68 -4.29
N ALA A 17 -15.04 -9.96 -4.43
CA ALA A 17 -13.66 -10.42 -4.56
C ALA A 17 -13.01 -9.89 -5.85
N LEU A 18 -13.74 -9.88 -6.97
CA LEU A 18 -13.29 -9.28 -8.22
C LEU A 18 -13.07 -7.77 -8.10
N SER A 19 -13.90 -7.08 -7.32
CA SER A 19 -13.72 -5.64 -7.08
C SER A 19 -12.45 -5.34 -6.25
N VAL A 20 -12.15 -6.14 -5.23
CA VAL A 20 -10.90 -6.05 -4.45
C VAL A 20 -9.70 -6.35 -5.33
N LEU A 21 -9.77 -7.43 -6.13
CA LEU A 21 -8.71 -7.82 -7.08
C LEU A 21 -8.45 -6.70 -8.10
N ALA A 22 -9.50 -6.10 -8.66
CA ALA A 22 -9.39 -5.00 -9.61
C ALA A 22 -8.71 -3.77 -8.97
N GLY A 23 -8.98 -3.49 -7.68
CA GLY A 23 -8.26 -2.47 -6.92
C GLY A 23 -6.76 -2.76 -6.85
N GLY A 24 -6.37 -3.97 -6.48
CA GLY A 24 -4.97 -4.41 -6.45
C GLY A 24 -4.29 -4.36 -7.83
N LEU A 25 -5.01 -4.75 -8.88
CA LEU A 25 -4.52 -4.62 -10.26
C LEU A 25 -4.33 -3.15 -10.68
N CYS A 26 -5.23 -2.24 -10.29
CA CYS A 26 -5.01 -0.82 -10.52
C CYS A 26 -3.71 -0.35 -9.86
N TRP A 27 -3.48 -0.70 -8.60
CA TRP A 27 -2.27 -0.30 -7.87
C TRP A 27 -1.00 -0.87 -8.49
N SER A 28 -1.04 -2.07 -9.08
CA SER A 28 0.12 -2.70 -9.72
C SER A 28 0.75 -1.87 -10.84
N PHE A 29 0.00 -0.96 -11.45
CA PHE A 29 0.52 -0.04 -12.47
C PHE A 29 1.31 1.14 -11.90
N THR A 30 1.41 1.32 -10.58
CA THR A 30 2.13 2.46 -9.99
C THR A 30 3.58 2.56 -10.48
N GLY A 31 4.29 1.42 -10.56
CA GLY A 31 5.65 1.38 -11.10
C GLY A 31 5.75 1.85 -12.55
N VAL A 32 4.77 1.49 -13.39
CA VAL A 32 4.68 1.93 -14.80
C VAL A 32 4.57 3.45 -14.86
N PHE A 33 3.64 4.06 -14.11
CA PHE A 33 3.46 5.51 -14.11
C PHE A 33 4.70 6.26 -13.59
N VAL A 34 5.42 5.68 -12.61
CA VAL A 34 6.70 6.24 -12.15
C VAL A 34 7.76 6.18 -13.23
N ARG A 35 7.84 5.08 -14.00
CA ARG A 35 8.80 4.94 -15.13
C ARG A 35 8.43 5.79 -16.34
N LEU A 36 7.15 6.14 -16.53
CA LEU A 36 6.69 7.10 -17.56
C LEU A 36 7.03 8.55 -17.23
N ALA A 37 7.53 8.85 -16.02
CA ALA A 37 7.97 10.17 -15.61
C ALA A 37 9.44 10.13 -15.16
N PRO A 38 10.40 9.88 -16.07
CA PRO A 38 11.82 9.71 -15.73
C PRO A 38 12.49 10.99 -15.26
N HIS A 39 12.09 12.16 -15.77
CA HIS A 39 12.69 13.45 -15.43
C HIS A 39 12.06 14.10 -14.19
N LEU A 40 10.86 13.65 -13.72
CA LEU A 40 10.35 14.09 -12.45
C LEU A 40 11.17 13.46 -11.31
N ASP A 41 11.60 14.28 -10.37
CA ASP A 41 12.09 13.76 -9.10
C ASP A 41 10.95 13.16 -8.24
N SER A 42 11.31 12.46 -7.16
CA SER A 42 10.31 11.84 -6.29
C SER A 42 9.31 12.84 -5.70
N TRP A 43 9.78 14.08 -5.41
CA TRP A 43 8.99 15.12 -4.78
C TRP A 43 7.99 15.74 -5.75
N GLN A 44 8.43 16.04 -6.97
CA GLN A 44 7.55 16.50 -8.04
C GLN A 44 6.46 15.46 -8.35
N PHE A 45 6.84 14.19 -8.52
CA PHE A 45 5.88 13.12 -8.77
C PHE A 45 4.83 13.02 -7.66
N LEU A 46 5.25 13.12 -6.39
CA LEU A 46 4.36 13.08 -5.22
C LEU A 46 3.39 14.26 -5.17
N VAL A 47 3.79 15.46 -5.59
CA VAL A 47 2.87 16.62 -5.67
C VAL A 47 1.75 16.34 -6.66
N TYR A 48 2.08 15.93 -7.90
CA TYR A 48 1.07 15.62 -8.92
C TYR A 48 0.21 14.41 -8.55
N ARG A 49 0.82 13.37 -7.98
CA ARG A 49 0.08 12.21 -7.44
C ARG A 49 -0.86 12.64 -6.32
N GLY A 50 -0.42 13.49 -5.41
CA GLY A 50 -1.24 14.04 -4.33
C GLY A 50 -2.42 14.86 -4.85
N LEU A 51 -2.22 15.68 -5.88
CA LEU A 51 -3.31 16.40 -6.56
C LEU A 51 -4.32 15.44 -7.17
N GLY A 52 -3.87 14.40 -7.86
CA GLY A 52 -4.75 13.37 -8.42
C GLY A 52 -5.58 12.67 -7.35
N VAL A 53 -4.97 12.28 -6.25
CA VAL A 53 -5.67 11.70 -5.09
C VAL A 53 -6.69 12.68 -4.51
N ALA A 54 -6.31 13.93 -4.29
CA ALA A 54 -7.21 14.95 -3.72
C ALA A 54 -8.44 15.18 -4.59
N VAL A 55 -8.27 15.25 -5.93
CA VAL A 55 -9.38 15.40 -6.88
C VAL A 55 -10.27 14.14 -6.86
N ALA A 56 -9.69 12.94 -6.86
CA ALA A 56 -10.46 11.70 -6.81
C ALA A 56 -11.33 11.63 -5.55
N PHE A 57 -10.75 11.85 -4.37
CA PHE A 57 -11.50 11.81 -3.11
C PHE A 57 -12.49 12.96 -2.95
N TRP A 58 -12.22 14.14 -3.51
CA TRP A 58 -13.18 15.24 -3.55
C TRP A 58 -14.42 14.87 -4.38
N LEU A 59 -14.22 14.22 -5.54
CA LEU A 59 -15.32 13.76 -6.37
C LEU A 59 -16.12 12.63 -5.70
N ILE A 60 -15.43 11.62 -5.13
CA ILE A 60 -16.04 10.48 -4.45
C ILE A 60 -16.77 10.92 -3.16
N GLY A 61 -16.19 11.86 -2.40
CA GLY A 61 -16.74 12.38 -1.16
C GLY A 61 -17.92 13.35 -1.31
N GLY A 62 -18.48 13.46 -2.51
CA GLY A 62 -19.63 14.36 -2.76
C GLY A 62 -19.28 15.83 -2.64
N ARG A 63 -18.05 16.23 -2.99
CA ARG A 63 -17.54 17.61 -3.01
C ARG A 63 -17.57 18.32 -1.65
N ARG A 64 -17.49 17.55 -0.54
CA ARG A 64 -17.39 18.13 0.80
C ARG A 64 -16.06 18.88 0.99
N SER A 65 -16.09 19.94 1.78
CA SER A 65 -14.90 20.77 2.04
C SER A 65 -13.76 19.95 2.69
N PRO A 66 -12.58 19.85 2.06
CA PRO A 66 -11.43 19.18 2.67
C PRO A 66 -10.93 19.89 3.94
N PHE A 67 -11.09 21.22 4.03
CA PHE A 67 -10.70 21.98 5.21
C PHE A 67 -11.54 21.64 6.45
N ALA A 68 -12.83 21.35 6.28
CA ALA A 68 -13.68 20.91 7.38
C ALA A 68 -13.27 19.50 7.90
N ALA A 69 -12.77 18.63 7.02
CA ALA A 69 -12.25 17.32 7.40
C ALA A 69 -10.94 17.45 8.19
N LEU A 70 -10.01 18.31 7.75
CA LEU A 70 -8.73 18.53 8.43
C LEU A 70 -8.91 19.07 9.87
N ARG A 71 -9.89 19.93 10.09
CA ARG A 71 -10.20 20.45 11.44
C ARG A 71 -10.70 19.39 12.43
N ARG A 72 -11.09 18.20 11.95
CA ARG A 72 -11.56 17.07 12.78
C ARG A 72 -10.45 16.09 13.13
N LEU A 73 -9.20 16.37 12.74
CA LEU A 73 -8.06 15.53 13.09
C LEU A 73 -7.70 15.69 14.58
N ASP A 74 -7.77 14.61 15.31
CA ASP A 74 -7.21 14.47 16.66
C ASP A 74 -5.82 13.82 16.61
N ALA A 75 -5.23 13.52 17.75
CA ALA A 75 -3.89 12.93 17.85
C ALA A 75 -3.75 11.64 17.05
N LEU A 76 -4.73 10.71 17.12
CA LEU A 76 -4.68 9.46 16.37
C LEU A 76 -4.82 9.71 14.86
N GLY A 77 -5.68 10.64 14.46
CA GLY A 77 -5.81 11.08 13.08
C GLY A 77 -4.54 11.71 12.54
N LEU A 78 -3.85 12.53 13.33
CA LEU A 78 -2.56 13.12 12.96
C LEU A 78 -1.46 12.06 12.77
N VAL A 79 -1.36 11.10 13.71
CA VAL A 79 -0.42 9.96 13.59
C VAL A 79 -0.71 9.15 12.33
N THR A 80 -1.99 8.85 12.07
CA THR A 80 -2.40 8.13 10.85
C THR A 80 -2.06 8.92 9.58
N THR A 81 -2.32 10.23 9.57
CA THR A 81 -1.96 11.14 8.48
C THR A 81 -0.46 11.14 8.22
N ALA A 82 0.36 11.28 9.27
CA ALA A 82 1.81 11.28 9.15
C ALA A 82 2.34 9.92 8.63
N ALA A 83 1.80 8.81 9.16
CA ALA A 83 2.16 7.48 8.71
C ALA A 83 1.77 7.23 7.24
N LEU A 84 0.57 7.63 6.81
CA LEU A 84 0.16 7.55 5.40
C LEU A 84 1.06 8.39 4.49
N SER A 85 1.43 9.59 4.93
CA SER A 85 2.32 10.47 4.17
C SER A 85 3.71 9.88 4.05
N LEU A 86 4.27 9.35 5.13
CA LEU A 86 5.57 8.70 5.13
C LEU A 86 5.55 7.42 4.28
N ALA A 87 4.46 6.65 4.33
CA ALA A 87 4.29 5.49 3.45
C ALA A 87 4.31 5.89 1.97
N ALA A 88 3.57 6.93 1.59
CA ALA A 88 3.52 7.40 0.21
C ALA A 88 4.87 7.96 -0.26
N ILE A 89 5.54 8.76 0.57
CA ILE A 89 6.88 9.29 0.30
C ILE A 89 7.87 8.14 0.17
N GLY A 90 7.92 7.26 1.16
CA GLY A 90 8.83 6.12 1.17
C GLY A 90 8.68 5.23 -0.04
N PHE A 91 7.44 4.93 -0.44
CA PHE A 91 7.16 4.12 -1.61
C PHE A 91 7.65 4.75 -2.92
N ILE A 92 7.33 6.02 -3.18
CA ILE A 92 7.74 6.70 -4.41
C ILE A 92 9.25 6.93 -4.45
N VAL A 93 9.87 7.29 -3.33
CA VAL A 93 11.33 7.44 -3.25
C VAL A 93 12.00 6.07 -3.50
N ALA A 94 11.52 4.99 -2.90
CA ALA A 94 12.01 3.64 -3.15
C ALA A 94 11.90 3.27 -4.64
N LEU A 95 10.74 3.50 -5.28
CA LEU A 95 10.54 3.23 -6.70
C LEU A 95 11.50 4.00 -7.62
N LYS A 96 11.97 5.18 -7.20
CA LYS A 96 12.95 5.98 -7.96
C LYS A 96 14.40 5.60 -7.66
N MET A 97 14.71 5.06 -6.48
CA MET A 97 16.06 4.77 -6.00
C MET A 97 16.46 3.30 -6.10
N THR A 98 15.48 2.38 -6.22
CA THR A 98 15.73 0.94 -6.37
C THR A 98 14.87 0.35 -7.48
N SER A 99 14.87 -0.99 -7.65
CA SER A 99 14.00 -1.62 -8.63
C SER A 99 12.53 -1.60 -8.16
N VAL A 100 11.61 -1.57 -9.12
CA VAL A 100 10.16 -1.64 -8.81
C VAL A 100 9.83 -2.90 -8.04
N ALA A 101 10.43 -4.03 -8.41
CA ALA A 101 10.25 -5.30 -7.71
C ALA A 101 10.72 -5.20 -6.24
N THR A 102 11.91 -4.63 -5.99
CA THR A 102 12.45 -4.44 -4.64
C THR A 102 11.54 -3.57 -3.80
N ALA A 103 11.11 -2.42 -4.31
CA ALA A 103 10.22 -1.50 -3.59
C ALA A 103 8.88 -2.17 -3.22
N LEU A 104 8.27 -2.94 -4.14
CA LEU A 104 7.02 -3.66 -3.91
C LEU A 104 7.18 -4.81 -2.92
N PHE A 105 8.24 -5.62 -3.02
CA PHE A 105 8.47 -6.69 -2.07
C PHE A 105 8.77 -6.19 -0.67
N LEU A 106 9.54 -5.10 -0.52
CA LEU A 106 9.79 -4.50 0.78
C LEU A 106 8.50 -3.94 1.39
N SER A 107 7.69 -3.23 0.63
CA SER A 107 6.40 -2.72 1.11
C SER A 107 5.43 -3.84 1.50
N SER A 108 5.51 -5.00 0.86
CA SER A 108 4.69 -6.18 1.18
C SER A 108 5.02 -6.84 2.53
N CYS A 109 6.09 -6.42 3.22
CA CYS A 109 6.34 -6.77 4.61
C CYS A 109 5.36 -6.11 5.61
N ALA A 110 4.58 -5.13 5.20
CA ALA A 110 3.68 -4.38 6.08
C ALA A 110 2.73 -5.27 6.93
N PRO A 111 2.11 -6.36 6.43
CA PRO A 111 1.29 -7.26 7.25
C PRO A 111 2.09 -7.95 8.38
N LEU A 112 3.34 -8.34 8.11
CA LEU A 112 4.22 -8.98 9.09
C LEU A 112 4.62 -7.99 10.19
N LEU A 113 5.01 -6.79 9.79
CA LEU A 113 5.33 -5.68 10.71
C LEU A 113 4.10 -5.24 11.50
N SER A 114 2.91 -5.25 10.88
CA SER A 114 1.64 -4.96 11.55
C SER A 114 1.31 -5.98 12.65
N ALA A 115 1.62 -7.27 12.43
CA ALA A 115 1.46 -8.29 13.46
C ALA A 115 2.43 -8.07 14.63
N LEU A 116 3.69 -7.72 14.33
CA LEU A 116 4.70 -7.40 15.33
C LEU A 116 4.34 -6.16 16.15
N LEU A 117 3.93 -5.08 15.49
CA LEU A 117 3.46 -3.86 16.17
C LEU A 117 2.18 -4.12 16.98
N GLY A 118 1.27 -4.96 16.48
CA GLY A 118 0.07 -5.40 17.21
C GLY A 118 0.44 -6.15 18.50
N PHE A 119 1.43 -7.03 18.44
CA PHE A 119 1.95 -7.69 19.62
C PHE A 119 2.50 -6.69 20.65
N VAL A 120 3.33 -5.73 20.22
CA VAL A 120 3.99 -4.77 21.12
C VAL A 120 3.03 -3.70 21.65
N ILE A 121 2.17 -3.14 20.80
CA ILE A 121 1.33 -1.97 21.14
C ILE A 121 -0.06 -2.37 21.63
N LEU A 122 -0.68 -3.38 21.01
CA LEU A 122 -2.04 -3.82 21.35
C LEU A 122 -2.06 -5.00 22.32
N GLY A 123 -0.90 -5.60 22.64
CA GLY A 123 -0.81 -6.80 23.48
C GLY A 123 -1.39 -8.05 22.82
N GLU A 124 -1.52 -8.07 21.48
CA GLU A 124 -2.02 -9.22 20.73
C GLU A 124 -1.06 -10.40 20.87
N ARG A 125 -1.59 -11.60 21.09
CA ARG A 125 -0.75 -12.80 21.20
C ARG A 125 -0.52 -13.41 19.84
N LEU A 126 0.73 -13.59 19.47
CA LEU A 126 1.11 -14.32 18.26
C LEU A 126 1.22 -15.81 18.59
N ASN A 127 0.59 -16.64 17.76
CA ASN A 127 0.77 -18.08 17.86
C ASN A 127 2.09 -18.51 17.19
N ALA A 128 2.55 -19.75 17.43
CA ALA A 128 3.83 -20.26 16.90
C ALA A 128 3.95 -20.18 15.38
N ARG A 129 2.83 -20.38 14.63
CA ARG A 129 2.81 -20.27 13.18
C ARG A 129 3.01 -18.83 12.72
N GLN A 130 2.41 -17.86 13.40
CA GLN A 130 2.58 -16.44 13.14
C GLN A 130 4.01 -15.98 13.44
N ILE A 131 4.61 -16.45 14.53
CA ILE A 131 6.03 -16.19 14.85
C ILE A 131 6.94 -16.74 13.75
N GLY A 132 6.70 -17.99 13.31
CA GLY A 132 7.43 -18.58 12.19
C GLY A 132 7.29 -17.80 10.89
N ALA A 133 6.08 -17.28 10.60
CA ALA A 133 5.84 -16.44 9.42
C ALA A 133 6.61 -15.11 9.52
N VAL A 134 6.62 -14.46 10.68
CA VAL A 134 7.42 -13.23 10.91
C VAL A 134 8.90 -13.51 10.70
N ALA A 135 9.44 -14.59 11.28
CA ALA A 135 10.84 -14.97 11.12
C ALA A 135 11.21 -15.23 9.65
N LEU A 136 10.35 -15.97 8.91
CA LEU A 136 10.52 -16.20 7.48
C LEU A 136 10.53 -14.89 6.69
N GLY A 137 9.65 -13.94 7.02
CA GLY A 137 9.62 -12.61 6.38
C GLY A 137 10.89 -11.81 6.61
N PHE A 138 11.46 -11.86 7.81
CA PHE A 138 12.75 -11.23 8.11
C PHE A 138 13.91 -11.89 7.36
N CYS A 139 13.89 -13.20 7.14
CA CYS A 139 14.87 -13.87 6.26
C CYS A 139 14.77 -13.32 4.83
N GLY A 140 13.57 -13.23 4.26
CA GLY A 140 13.37 -12.65 2.93
C GLY A 140 13.81 -11.19 2.83
N LEU A 141 13.53 -10.39 3.86
CA LEU A 141 14.00 -9.02 3.97
C LEU A 141 15.54 -8.93 3.97
N ALA A 142 16.23 -9.78 4.75
CA ALA A 142 17.68 -9.83 4.80
C ALA A 142 18.30 -10.17 3.43
N ILE A 143 17.68 -11.11 2.69
CA ILE A 143 18.13 -11.48 1.33
C ILE A 143 18.01 -10.27 0.38
N ILE A 144 16.91 -9.52 0.40
CA ILE A 144 16.75 -8.33 -0.45
C ILE A 144 17.79 -7.27 -0.08
N LEU A 145 17.93 -6.96 1.22
CA LEU A 145 18.84 -5.92 1.69
C LEU A 145 20.30 -6.24 1.39
N SER A 146 20.71 -7.52 1.45
CA SER A 146 22.07 -7.90 1.06
C SER A 146 22.37 -7.58 -0.41
N GLY A 147 21.45 -7.90 -1.32
CA GLY A 147 21.57 -7.55 -2.73
C GLY A 147 21.52 -6.04 -2.99
N GLY A 148 20.74 -5.29 -2.21
CA GLY A 148 20.69 -3.83 -2.28
C GLY A 148 21.98 -3.16 -1.81
N PHE A 149 22.61 -3.70 -0.75
CA PHE A 149 23.88 -3.23 -0.22
C PHE A 149 25.01 -3.41 -1.24
N GLU A 150 25.15 -4.60 -1.81
CA GLU A 150 26.15 -4.90 -2.84
C GLU A 150 25.99 -4.01 -4.11
N ALA A 151 24.75 -3.70 -4.47
CA ALA A 151 24.44 -2.84 -5.62
C ALA A 151 24.45 -1.34 -5.33
N GLY A 152 24.77 -0.90 -4.10
CA GLY A 152 24.75 0.52 -3.70
C GLY A 152 23.34 1.14 -3.62
N ARG A 153 22.28 0.32 -3.54
CA ARG A 153 20.87 0.77 -3.53
C ARG A 153 20.24 0.79 -2.14
N LEU A 154 21.01 0.57 -1.10
CA LEU A 154 20.54 0.45 0.28
C LEU A 154 19.63 1.60 0.72
N ALA A 155 19.91 2.83 0.30
CA ALA A 155 19.08 3.99 0.63
C ALA A 155 17.64 3.85 0.08
N GLY A 156 17.47 3.37 -1.16
CA GLY A 156 16.16 3.10 -1.75
C GLY A 156 15.43 1.96 -1.04
N ASP A 157 16.16 0.91 -0.66
CA ASP A 157 15.61 -0.24 0.06
C ASP A 157 15.15 0.16 1.46
N LEU A 158 15.89 1.02 2.17
CA LEU A 158 15.48 1.58 3.46
C LEU A 158 14.21 2.43 3.37
N TRP A 159 14.03 3.18 2.26
CA TRP A 159 12.77 3.89 2.02
C TRP A 159 11.59 2.92 1.79
N GLY A 160 11.82 1.81 1.09
CA GLY A 160 10.83 0.73 0.95
C GLY A 160 10.43 0.12 2.29
N LEU A 161 11.40 -0.11 3.18
CA LEU A 161 11.14 -0.60 4.53
C LEU A 161 10.41 0.45 5.38
N ALA A 162 10.78 1.74 5.29
CA ALA A 162 10.06 2.83 5.96
C ALA A 162 8.60 2.90 5.50
N CYS A 163 8.32 2.65 4.22
CA CYS A 163 6.97 2.50 3.70
C CYS A 163 6.22 1.37 4.40
N ALA A 164 6.82 0.18 4.52
CA ALA A 164 6.20 -0.98 5.16
C ALA A 164 5.89 -0.73 6.65
N VAL A 165 6.83 -0.14 7.41
CA VAL A 165 6.64 0.24 8.82
C VAL A 165 5.50 1.24 8.96
N SER A 166 5.42 2.21 8.05
CA SER A 166 4.38 3.24 8.04
C SER A 166 3.00 2.64 7.77
N PHE A 167 2.85 1.74 6.80
CA PHE A 167 1.60 1.01 6.58
C PHE A 167 1.23 0.12 7.76
N ALA A 168 2.20 -0.53 8.40
CA ALA A 168 1.97 -1.30 9.61
C ALA A 168 1.44 -0.40 10.75
N THR A 169 1.99 0.81 10.89
CA THR A 169 1.51 1.81 11.87
C THR A 169 0.07 2.22 11.57
N VAL A 170 -0.29 2.49 10.31
CA VAL A 170 -1.68 2.77 9.90
C VAL A 170 -2.61 1.62 10.28
N SER A 171 -2.19 0.38 10.03
CA SER A 171 -2.96 -0.81 10.40
C SER A 171 -3.20 -0.90 11.92
N VAL A 172 -2.23 -0.56 12.73
CA VAL A 172 -2.39 -0.50 14.20
C VAL A 172 -3.32 0.64 14.61
N CYS A 173 -3.18 1.83 14.03
CA CYS A 173 -4.07 2.97 14.30
C CYS A 173 -5.55 2.62 14.00
N THR A 174 -5.81 1.92 12.89
CA THR A 174 -7.17 1.49 12.54
C THR A 174 -7.73 0.45 13.51
N ARG A 175 -6.89 -0.43 14.06
CA ARG A 175 -7.29 -1.42 15.07
C ARG A 175 -7.52 -0.80 16.46
N LEU A 176 -6.80 0.29 16.80
CA LEU A 176 -7.05 1.05 18.04
C LEU A 176 -8.43 1.72 18.05
N ALA A 177 -8.98 2.09 16.91
CA ALA A 177 -10.27 2.76 16.81
C ALA A 177 -11.12 2.19 15.63
N PRO A 178 -11.66 0.95 15.74
CA PRO A 178 -12.29 0.25 14.62
C PRO A 178 -13.56 0.92 14.05
N ARG A 179 -14.23 1.74 14.86
CA ARG A 179 -15.47 2.44 14.46
C ARG A 179 -15.24 3.87 13.98
N ARG A 180 -13.98 4.26 13.88
CA ARG A 180 -13.62 5.63 13.51
C ARG A 180 -13.63 5.83 12.01
N ASP A 181 -14.11 7.00 11.57
CA ASP A 181 -13.90 7.48 10.21
C ASP A 181 -12.46 8.04 10.05
N PHE A 182 -11.64 7.35 9.26
CA PHE A 182 -10.29 7.78 8.89
C PHE A 182 -10.26 8.60 7.59
N GLY A 183 -11.40 8.95 7.01
CA GLY A 183 -11.50 9.83 5.84
C GLY A 183 -10.75 11.15 6.00
N PRO A 184 -10.85 11.85 7.15
CA PRO A 184 -10.05 13.06 7.42
C PRO A 184 -8.55 12.82 7.36
N ALA A 185 -8.05 11.69 7.84
CA ALA A 185 -6.63 11.35 7.78
C ALA A 185 -6.15 11.09 6.33
N MET A 186 -7.00 10.52 5.48
CA MET A 186 -6.74 10.34 4.05
C MET A 186 -6.62 11.67 3.30
N ILE A 187 -7.45 12.65 3.66
CA ILE A 187 -7.37 14.01 3.10
C ILE A 187 -6.10 14.71 3.63
N GLY A 188 -5.81 14.56 4.92
CA GLY A 188 -4.64 15.12 5.58
C GLY A 188 -3.33 14.63 4.98
N TYR A 189 -3.26 13.35 4.62
CA TYR A 189 -2.07 12.77 4.01
C TYR A 189 -1.71 13.46 2.69
N GLY A 190 -2.69 13.74 1.83
CA GLY A 190 -2.45 14.45 0.57
C GLY A 190 -1.91 15.88 0.80
N ALA A 191 -2.48 16.61 1.77
CA ALA A 191 -2.03 17.95 2.12
C ALA A 191 -0.61 17.95 2.72
N LEU A 192 -0.31 17.00 3.63
CA LEU A 192 1.01 16.89 4.25
C LEU A 192 2.07 16.47 3.23
N CYS A 193 1.78 15.52 2.36
CA CYS A 193 2.67 15.14 1.25
C CYS A 193 3.00 16.34 0.37
N ALA A 194 1.98 17.09 -0.06
CA ALA A 194 2.19 18.27 -0.89
C ALA A 194 3.05 19.33 -0.16
N ALA A 195 2.76 19.61 1.12
CA ALA A 195 3.52 20.57 1.91
C ALA A 195 5.01 20.17 2.06
N VAL A 196 5.29 18.90 2.37
CA VAL A 196 6.67 18.38 2.48
C VAL A 196 7.39 18.47 1.14
N CYS A 197 6.73 18.10 0.04
CA CYS A 197 7.33 18.13 -1.29
C CYS A 197 7.66 19.56 -1.75
N LEU A 198 6.74 20.51 -1.51
CA LEU A 198 6.99 21.92 -1.81
C LEU A 198 8.10 22.51 -0.92
N GLY A 199 8.13 22.13 0.37
CA GLY A 199 9.20 22.54 1.28
C GLY A 199 10.60 22.01 0.89
N LYS A 200 10.67 20.94 0.10
CA LYS A 200 11.93 20.42 -0.49
C LYS A 200 12.34 21.15 -1.77
N GLY A 201 11.63 22.19 -2.16
CA GLY A 201 11.95 22.98 -3.37
C GLY A 201 11.51 22.32 -4.67
N ALA A 202 10.49 21.44 -4.62
CA ALA A 202 9.94 20.85 -5.84
C ALA A 202 9.45 21.95 -6.78
N THR A 203 10.05 22.05 -7.96
CA THR A 203 9.61 22.98 -8.99
C THR A 203 8.32 22.45 -9.62
N LEU A 204 7.32 23.33 -9.80
CA LEU A 204 6.01 22.94 -10.35
C LEU A 204 5.93 23.13 -11.89
N ALA A 205 7.07 23.02 -12.58
CA ALA A 205 7.14 23.21 -14.03
C ALA A 205 7.81 21.98 -14.72
N PRO A 206 7.31 20.75 -14.51
CA PRO A 206 7.82 19.58 -15.21
C PRO A 206 7.24 19.49 -16.63
N PRO A 207 7.78 18.60 -17.49
CA PRO A 207 7.15 18.26 -18.76
C PRO A 207 5.67 17.89 -18.56
N PRO A 208 4.73 18.46 -19.33
CA PRO A 208 3.28 18.27 -19.09
C PRO A 208 2.83 16.80 -19.08
N LEU A 209 3.44 15.96 -19.93
CA LEU A 209 3.10 14.53 -20.02
C LEU A 209 3.53 13.77 -18.76
N GLU A 210 4.65 14.14 -18.16
CA GLU A 210 5.13 13.51 -16.92
C GLU A 210 4.32 13.99 -15.70
N ALA A 211 3.92 15.28 -15.68
CA ALA A 211 2.99 15.80 -14.70
C ALA A 211 1.64 15.05 -14.77
N LEU A 212 1.15 14.82 -15.99
CA LEU A 212 -0.06 14.03 -16.22
C LEU A 212 0.09 12.58 -15.74
N SER A 213 1.27 11.96 -15.94
CA SER A 213 1.56 10.63 -15.41
C SER A 213 1.44 10.59 -13.89
N GLY A 214 2.08 11.55 -13.18
CA GLY A 214 1.97 11.67 -11.73
C GLY A 214 0.53 11.87 -11.27
N PHE A 215 -0.21 12.79 -11.91
CA PHE A 215 -1.63 13.05 -11.60
C PHE A 215 -2.49 11.81 -11.84
N ALA A 216 -2.36 11.15 -12.98
CA ALA A 216 -3.11 9.96 -13.34
C ALA A 216 -2.80 8.79 -12.37
N ALA A 217 -1.56 8.63 -11.94
CA ALA A 217 -1.21 7.67 -10.89
C ALA A 217 -1.99 7.92 -9.60
N GLY A 218 -2.14 9.18 -9.19
CA GLY A 218 -2.95 9.54 -8.02
C GLY A 218 -4.44 9.32 -8.23
N PHE A 219 -4.96 9.82 -9.34
CA PHE A 219 -6.39 9.83 -9.63
C PHE A 219 -6.93 8.42 -9.95
N LEU A 220 -6.32 7.74 -10.91
CA LEU A 220 -6.77 6.43 -11.37
C LEU A 220 -6.36 5.31 -10.42
N LEU A 221 -5.07 5.21 -10.07
CA LEU A 221 -4.60 4.05 -9.34
C LEU A 221 -4.99 4.13 -7.87
N ILE A 222 -4.72 5.26 -7.21
CA ILE A 222 -5.07 5.40 -5.79
C ILE A 222 -6.55 5.73 -5.62
N GLY A 223 -7.06 6.75 -6.31
CA GLY A 223 -8.45 7.17 -6.16
C GLY A 223 -9.45 6.09 -6.58
N PHE A 224 -9.40 5.69 -7.85
CA PHE A 224 -10.33 4.71 -8.41
C PHE A 224 -10.05 3.29 -7.89
N GLY A 225 -8.76 2.88 -7.82
CA GLY A 225 -8.36 1.58 -7.30
C GLY A 225 -8.80 1.39 -5.83
N PHE A 226 -8.65 2.42 -4.99
CA PHE A 226 -9.11 2.36 -3.60
C PHE A 226 -10.64 2.32 -3.50
N MET A 227 -11.36 3.02 -4.38
CA MET A 227 -12.82 2.93 -4.45
C MET A 227 -13.28 1.50 -4.80
N LEU A 228 -12.63 0.85 -5.76
CA LEU A 228 -12.92 -0.54 -6.11
C LEU A 228 -12.65 -1.48 -4.94
N PHE A 229 -11.51 -1.31 -4.27
CA PHE A 229 -11.15 -2.07 -3.09
C PHE A 229 -12.20 -1.92 -1.98
N LEU A 230 -12.58 -0.69 -1.63
CA LEU A 230 -13.56 -0.43 -0.57
C LEU A 230 -14.97 -0.98 -0.87
N ARG A 231 -15.37 -1.03 -2.14
CA ARG A 231 -16.65 -1.61 -2.53
C ARG A 231 -16.72 -3.13 -2.28
N GLY A 232 -15.61 -3.81 -2.52
CA GLY A 232 -15.53 -5.26 -2.34
C GLY A 232 -15.18 -5.69 -0.92
N ALA A 233 -14.40 -4.90 -0.20
CA ALA A 233 -13.85 -5.24 1.11
C ALA A 233 -14.88 -5.75 2.14
N PRO A 234 -16.08 -5.17 2.30
CA PRO A 234 -17.03 -5.61 3.34
C PRO A 234 -17.52 -7.05 3.20
N ALA A 235 -17.51 -7.62 2.00
CA ALA A 235 -17.98 -8.98 1.74
C ALA A 235 -16.85 -10.02 1.64
N VAL A 236 -15.58 -9.57 1.69
CA VAL A 236 -14.40 -10.44 1.59
C VAL A 236 -13.74 -10.54 2.97
N PRO A 237 -13.47 -11.74 3.50
CA PRO A 237 -12.74 -11.90 4.76
C PRO A 237 -11.37 -11.20 4.72
N ALA A 238 -10.90 -10.69 5.86
CA ALA A 238 -9.65 -9.92 5.95
C ALA A 238 -8.44 -10.63 5.32
N VAL A 239 -8.34 -11.94 5.52
CA VAL A 239 -7.32 -12.80 4.87
C VAL A 239 -7.41 -12.72 3.35
N GLY A 240 -8.63 -12.86 2.81
CA GLY A 240 -8.88 -12.76 1.37
C GLY A 240 -8.53 -11.38 0.82
N GLN A 241 -8.86 -10.30 1.54
CA GLN A 241 -8.47 -8.94 1.16
C GLN A 241 -6.95 -8.79 1.08
N THR A 242 -6.21 -9.28 2.07
CA THR A 242 -4.74 -9.24 2.09
C THR A 242 -4.15 -10.01 0.92
N MET A 243 -4.68 -11.22 0.63
CA MET A 243 -4.22 -12.04 -0.51
C MET A 243 -4.47 -11.34 -1.84
N LEU A 244 -5.67 -10.80 -2.04
CA LEU A 244 -6.03 -10.11 -3.28
C LEU A 244 -5.23 -8.80 -3.45
N ALA A 245 -4.91 -8.08 -2.36
CA ALA A 245 -4.07 -6.90 -2.41
C ALA A 245 -2.62 -7.21 -2.85
N GLN A 246 -2.09 -8.42 -2.58
CA GLN A 246 -0.76 -8.84 -3.05
C GLN A 246 -0.65 -8.93 -4.58
N THR A 247 -1.77 -8.82 -5.30
CA THR A 247 -1.78 -8.69 -6.76
C THR A 247 -0.89 -7.54 -7.24
N GLU A 248 -0.84 -6.43 -6.51
CA GLU A 248 0.07 -5.31 -6.78
C GLU A 248 1.54 -5.77 -6.78
N THR A 249 1.94 -6.50 -5.76
CA THR A 249 3.32 -6.96 -5.57
C THR A 249 3.75 -7.98 -6.63
N ILE A 250 2.81 -8.79 -7.13
CA ILE A 250 3.09 -9.80 -8.16
C ILE A 250 3.13 -9.17 -9.54
N PHE A 251 2.09 -8.42 -9.90
CA PHE A 251 1.94 -7.88 -11.26
C PHE A 251 2.77 -6.61 -11.49
N GLY A 252 3.07 -5.82 -10.45
CA GLY A 252 3.87 -4.60 -10.62
C GLY A 252 5.23 -4.83 -11.30
N PRO A 253 6.06 -5.74 -10.82
CA PRO A 253 7.33 -6.08 -11.49
C PRO A 253 7.13 -6.62 -12.91
N ILE A 254 6.06 -7.39 -13.15
CA ILE A 254 5.76 -7.96 -14.48
C ILE A 254 5.49 -6.85 -15.48
N TRP A 255 4.66 -5.87 -15.15
CA TRP A 255 4.39 -4.74 -16.04
C TRP A 255 5.64 -3.96 -16.39
N VAL A 256 6.49 -3.67 -15.39
CA VAL A 256 7.70 -2.88 -15.61
C VAL A 256 8.74 -3.69 -16.38
N TRP A 257 8.84 -4.98 -16.17
CA TRP A 257 9.66 -5.87 -16.99
C TRP A 257 9.17 -5.89 -18.45
N LEU A 258 7.90 -6.08 -18.69
CA LEU A 258 7.34 -6.14 -20.05
C LEU A 258 7.44 -4.81 -20.82
N LEU A 259 7.24 -3.68 -20.13
CA LEU A 259 7.15 -2.36 -20.79
C LEU A 259 8.50 -1.63 -20.83
N PHE A 260 9.39 -1.86 -19.87
CA PHE A 260 10.65 -1.14 -19.74
C PHE A 260 11.89 -2.03 -19.70
N GLY A 261 11.72 -3.36 -19.76
CA GLY A 261 12.83 -4.31 -19.73
C GLY A 261 13.56 -4.38 -18.38
N GLU A 262 12.98 -3.87 -17.30
CA GLU A 262 13.59 -3.88 -15.97
C GLU A 262 13.55 -5.29 -15.37
N THR A 263 14.69 -5.98 -15.37
CA THR A 263 14.83 -7.32 -14.79
C THR A 263 15.18 -7.24 -13.30
N PRO A 264 14.37 -7.83 -12.40
CA PRO A 264 14.72 -7.89 -10.99
C PRO A 264 15.97 -8.74 -10.74
N ALA A 265 16.80 -8.34 -9.75
CA ALA A 265 17.93 -9.16 -9.33
C ALA A 265 17.47 -10.48 -8.71
N ALA A 266 18.31 -11.52 -8.79
CA ALA A 266 18.00 -12.84 -8.22
C ALA A 266 17.70 -12.76 -6.70
N THR A 267 18.47 -11.95 -5.96
CA THR A 267 18.25 -11.69 -4.53
C THR A 267 16.88 -11.07 -4.28
N THR A 268 16.43 -10.15 -5.15
CA THR A 268 15.10 -9.55 -5.08
C THR A 268 13.99 -10.59 -5.32
N LEU A 269 14.15 -11.47 -6.29
CA LEU A 269 13.16 -12.51 -6.59
C LEU A 269 13.08 -13.56 -5.47
N ILE A 270 14.22 -14.05 -4.99
CA ILE A 270 14.27 -15.07 -3.91
C ILE A 270 13.72 -14.46 -2.60
N GLY A 271 14.22 -13.31 -2.21
CA GLY A 271 13.77 -12.65 -0.99
C GLY A 271 12.31 -12.22 -1.07
N GLY A 272 11.86 -11.72 -2.23
CA GLY A 272 10.46 -11.36 -2.48
C GLY A 272 9.50 -12.55 -2.43
N ALA A 273 9.87 -13.68 -3.05
CA ALA A 273 9.11 -14.92 -2.94
C ALA A 273 9.01 -15.41 -1.48
N THR A 274 10.12 -15.28 -0.72
CA THR A 274 10.16 -15.64 0.70
C THR A 274 9.24 -14.74 1.53
N ILE A 275 9.22 -13.41 1.28
CA ILE A 275 8.30 -12.48 1.95
C ILE A 275 6.85 -12.79 1.59
N LEU A 276 6.53 -13.04 0.33
CA LEU A 276 5.17 -13.41 -0.08
C LEU A 276 4.70 -14.70 0.59
N ALA A 277 5.57 -15.73 0.65
CA ALA A 277 5.27 -16.98 1.36
C ALA A 277 5.00 -16.71 2.86
N ALA A 278 5.78 -15.83 3.49
CA ALA A 278 5.59 -15.42 4.87
C ALA A 278 4.26 -14.69 5.09
N VAL A 279 3.88 -13.78 4.21
CA VAL A 279 2.58 -13.05 4.26
C VAL A 279 1.42 -14.02 4.10
N VAL A 280 1.52 -14.98 3.17
CA VAL A 280 0.50 -16.04 2.99
C VAL A 280 0.40 -16.90 4.26
N ALA A 281 1.53 -17.35 4.81
CA ALA A 281 1.57 -18.15 6.03
C ALA A 281 0.97 -17.39 7.22
N MET A 282 1.27 -16.09 7.36
CA MET A 282 0.70 -15.22 8.39
C MET A 282 -0.82 -15.13 8.28
N ALA A 283 -1.33 -14.91 7.07
CA ALA A 283 -2.75 -14.77 6.81
C ALA A 283 -3.51 -16.07 7.12
N LEU A 284 -2.98 -17.23 6.70
CA LEU A 284 -3.56 -18.56 6.99
C LEU A 284 -3.50 -18.89 8.49
N ALA A 285 -2.41 -18.52 9.19
CA ALA A 285 -2.29 -18.73 10.63
C ALA A 285 -3.26 -17.87 11.44
N GLY A 286 -3.63 -16.68 10.94
CA GLY A 286 -4.65 -15.80 11.54
C GLY A 286 -6.08 -16.31 11.34
N ALA A 287 -6.36 -16.94 10.21
CA ALA A 287 -7.70 -17.48 9.90
C ALA A 287 -8.12 -18.64 10.82
N GLY A 288 -7.15 -19.40 11.32
CA GLY A 288 -7.41 -20.53 12.24
C GLY A 288 -7.69 -20.15 13.70
N GLY A 289 -7.54 -18.87 14.07
CA GLY A 289 -7.63 -18.40 15.46
C GLY A 289 -8.72 -17.37 15.75
N ALA A 290 -9.54 -17.00 14.77
CA ALA A 290 -10.61 -16.05 15.00
C ALA A 290 -11.73 -16.69 15.82
N PRO A 291 -12.10 -16.15 17.01
CA PRO A 291 -13.31 -16.59 17.69
C PRO A 291 -14.53 -16.24 16.81
N PRO A 292 -15.61 -17.05 16.87
CA PRO A 292 -16.83 -16.75 16.13
C PRO A 292 -17.35 -15.35 16.49
N PRO A 293 -17.91 -14.60 15.56
CA PRO A 293 -18.45 -13.27 15.82
C PRO A 293 -19.55 -13.40 16.89
N ARG A 294 -19.41 -12.62 18.00
CA ARG A 294 -20.44 -12.45 19.00
C ARG A 294 -21.50 -11.50 18.49
#